data_ca0e91eea9b033129bc51b659a0ae398
#
_entry.id   ca0e91eea9b033129bc51b659a0ae398
#
_cell.length_a   1.000
_cell.length_b   1.000
_cell.length_c   1.000
_cell.angle_alpha   90.00
_cell.angle_beta   90.00
_cell.angle_gamma   90.00
#
_symmetry.space_group_name_H-M   'P 1'
#
loop_
_entity.id
_entity.type
_entity.pdbx_description
1 polymer ?
#
loop_
_entity_poly.entity_id
_entity_poly.type
_entity_poly.pdbx_seq_one_letter_code
_entity_poly.pdbx_strand_id
1 'polypeptide(L)'
;MRRVSKFLSPLFVCALAVLSAQAQGPRNVRVDFKETTLQNGLRVITVEDHSAPVVALSITYNVGSRNERQGRTGFAHLFEHMMFKGSENVGSGEHFLLIFNNGGNMNGTTNEDRTNYFEVLPANQLDLALFLESDRMKSLAITKENLDNQRNAVQEERRLGVDNQPYGKSEELQQGLIYDNFAYKHTTIGSMDDLNAASVEDVAAFFKMYYAPNNAALTLVGDFKTAEALDKIRARFESIPRQATPPPVDMTEPQQKAERRATVEDVLARAPRVDLAFKAVPGNTADFYALQVLSAVLQSGQSSRLYQKLVKEKEMVTNVGGFMDEKRGVGAFYTNATLRPGVKTEDVEAAVYEDIERLKKEPIADWELQKAKNSTRRSFISGLQSSLLRAITIGQYAVYYNDPNLINTRLDKVAAVTKEDVQRVANKYLVDTNRTVVITMPKAKAKVATASGQ
;
A
#
# COMPACT_ATOMS: atom_id res chain seq x y z
N MET A 1 -60.09 -31.07 -69.64
CA MET A 1 -59.18 -29.89 -69.73
C MET A 1 -58.82 -29.39 -68.36
N ARG A 2 -57.64 -29.79 -67.83
CA ARG A 2 -57.17 -29.35 -66.53
C ARG A 2 -55.98 -28.41 -66.75
N ARG A 3 -56.09 -27.14 -66.28
CA ARG A 3 -54.99 -26.14 -66.30
C ARG A 3 -54.11 -26.43 -65.13
N VAL A 4 -52.80 -26.64 -65.40
CA VAL A 4 -51.76 -26.72 -64.35
C VAL A 4 -51.19 -25.32 -64.15
N SER A 5 -51.37 -24.77 -62.96
CA SER A 5 -50.81 -23.51 -62.51
C SER A 5 -49.39 -23.76 -61.94
N LYS A 6 -48.37 -23.12 -62.56
CA LYS A 6 -47.00 -23.14 -62.04
C LYS A 6 -46.83 -22.07 -61.00
N PHE A 7 -46.58 -22.47 -59.76
CA PHE A 7 -46.10 -21.56 -58.70
C PHE A 7 -44.59 -21.39 -58.78
N LEU A 8 -44.12 -20.16 -59.05
CA LEU A 8 -42.76 -19.75 -58.84
C LEU A 8 -42.60 -19.34 -57.38
N SER A 9 -41.72 -20.03 -56.63
CA SER A 9 -41.23 -19.58 -55.32
C SER A 9 -40.08 -18.61 -55.49
N PRO A 10 -40.11 -17.44 -54.83
CA PRO A 10 -38.94 -16.58 -54.77
C PRO A 10 -37.96 -17.08 -53.68
N LEU A 11 -36.72 -17.42 -54.10
CA LEU A 11 -35.61 -17.65 -53.16
C LEU A 11 -35.27 -16.33 -52.47
N PHE A 12 -35.53 -16.27 -51.16
CA PHE A 12 -35.05 -15.19 -50.30
C PHE A 12 -33.58 -15.48 -49.95
N VAL A 13 -32.65 -14.79 -50.62
CA VAL A 13 -31.24 -14.80 -50.23
C VAL A 13 -31.05 -13.87 -49.03
N CYS A 14 -31.01 -14.44 -47.82
CA CYS A 14 -30.57 -13.73 -46.63
C CYS A 14 -29.07 -13.52 -46.69
N ALA A 15 -28.62 -12.33 -47.11
CA ALA A 15 -27.25 -11.91 -46.92
C ALA A 15 -27.00 -11.65 -45.41
N LEU A 16 -26.37 -12.59 -44.73
CA LEU A 16 -25.79 -12.36 -43.40
C LEU A 16 -24.65 -11.37 -43.51
N ALA A 17 -24.92 -10.11 -43.19
CA ALA A 17 -23.87 -9.14 -42.92
C ALA A 17 -23.23 -9.54 -41.59
N VAL A 18 -22.09 -10.24 -41.62
CA VAL A 18 -21.20 -10.43 -40.47
C VAL A 18 -20.59 -9.07 -40.16
N LEU A 19 -21.25 -8.33 -39.28
CA LEU A 19 -20.62 -7.20 -38.60
C LEU A 19 -19.47 -7.78 -37.79
N SER A 20 -18.25 -7.69 -38.29
CA SER A 20 -17.03 -7.86 -37.51
C SER A 20 -17.05 -6.77 -36.44
N ALA A 21 -17.60 -7.10 -35.25
CA ALA A 21 -17.35 -6.34 -34.07
C ALA A 21 -15.83 -6.41 -33.81
N GLN A 22 -15.09 -5.42 -34.30
CA GLN A 22 -13.73 -5.19 -33.84
C GLN A 22 -13.85 -5.03 -32.35
N ALA A 23 -13.39 -6.02 -31.59
CA ALA A 23 -13.23 -5.91 -30.16
C ALA A 23 -12.34 -4.68 -29.94
N GLN A 24 -12.95 -3.54 -29.60
CA GLN A 24 -12.19 -2.39 -29.16
C GLN A 24 -11.34 -2.89 -28.01
N GLY A 25 -10.02 -2.80 -28.15
CA GLY A 25 -9.10 -3.12 -27.07
C GLY A 25 -9.57 -2.40 -25.80
N PRO A 26 -9.30 -2.95 -24.62
CA PRO A 26 -9.82 -2.42 -23.37
C PRO A 26 -9.49 -0.93 -23.29
N ARG A 27 -10.51 -0.08 -23.27
CA ARG A 27 -10.34 1.39 -23.13
C ARG A 27 -9.51 1.64 -21.88
N ASN A 28 -8.40 2.36 -22.02
CA ASN A 28 -7.65 2.82 -20.86
C ASN A 28 -8.56 3.81 -20.12
N VAL A 29 -8.85 3.50 -18.85
CA VAL A 29 -9.52 4.45 -17.97
C VAL A 29 -8.54 5.59 -17.75
N ARG A 30 -8.90 6.79 -18.19
CA ARG A 30 -8.09 7.99 -18.01
C ARG A 30 -8.72 8.84 -16.90
N VAL A 31 -7.91 9.33 -16.00
CA VAL A 31 -8.29 10.29 -14.97
C VAL A 31 -7.79 11.66 -15.41
N ASP A 32 -8.71 12.54 -15.78
CA ASP A 32 -8.37 13.93 -16.12
C ASP A 32 -8.31 14.74 -14.82
N PHE A 33 -7.14 15.30 -14.54
CA PHE A 33 -6.90 16.10 -13.34
C PHE A 33 -6.29 17.45 -13.70
N LYS A 34 -6.45 18.43 -12.81
CA LYS A 34 -5.73 19.69 -12.86
C LYS A 34 -4.83 19.83 -11.65
N GLU A 35 -3.62 20.33 -11.86
CA GLU A 35 -2.67 20.61 -10.79
C GLU A 35 -2.39 22.11 -10.69
N THR A 36 -2.39 22.63 -9.47
CA THR A 36 -2.08 24.02 -9.14
C THR A 36 -1.21 24.03 -7.89
N THR A 37 -0.15 24.84 -7.88
CA THR A 37 0.66 25.07 -6.68
C THR A 37 0.30 26.43 -6.08
N LEU A 38 -0.07 26.46 -4.80
CA LEU A 38 -0.35 27.70 -4.08
C LEU A 38 0.95 28.46 -3.76
N GLN A 39 0.84 29.74 -3.38
CA GLN A 39 2.02 30.59 -3.08
C GLN A 39 2.86 30.04 -1.92
N ASN A 40 2.23 29.37 -0.94
CA ASN A 40 2.91 28.73 0.17
C ASN A 40 3.53 27.36 -0.18
N GLY A 41 3.39 26.90 -1.43
CA GLY A 41 3.97 25.65 -1.92
C GLY A 41 3.07 24.42 -1.81
N LEU A 42 1.83 24.54 -1.31
CA LEU A 42 0.88 23.42 -1.30
C LEU A 42 0.52 23.04 -2.74
N ARG A 43 0.71 21.76 -3.08
CA ARG A 43 0.26 21.20 -4.35
C ARG A 43 -1.20 20.83 -4.23
N VAL A 44 -2.03 21.32 -5.10
CA VAL A 44 -3.47 21.06 -5.17
C VAL A 44 -3.78 20.32 -6.46
N ILE A 45 -4.33 19.12 -6.36
CA ILE A 45 -4.70 18.29 -7.51
C ILE A 45 -6.19 18.03 -7.43
N THR A 46 -6.92 18.39 -8.51
CA THR A 46 -8.38 18.29 -8.56
C THR A 46 -8.84 17.38 -9.69
N VAL A 47 -9.84 16.54 -9.40
CA VAL A 47 -10.54 15.68 -10.36
C VAL A 47 -12.04 15.89 -10.22
N GLU A 48 -12.67 16.53 -11.19
CA GLU A 48 -14.13 16.66 -11.22
C GLU A 48 -14.78 15.33 -11.62
N ASP A 49 -15.70 14.85 -10.80
CA ASP A 49 -16.48 13.64 -11.06
C ASP A 49 -17.90 13.82 -10.50
N HIS A 50 -18.83 14.09 -11.39
CA HIS A 50 -20.23 14.34 -11.07
C HIS A 50 -21.09 13.06 -11.04
N SER A 51 -20.46 11.89 -11.01
CA SER A 51 -21.18 10.58 -11.00
C SER A 51 -21.91 10.30 -9.69
N ALA A 52 -21.48 10.93 -8.60
CA ALA A 52 -22.12 10.82 -7.28
C ALA A 52 -21.92 12.15 -6.53
N PRO A 53 -22.92 12.59 -5.71
CA PRO A 53 -22.88 13.87 -5.00
C PRO A 53 -21.99 13.83 -3.76
N VAL A 54 -20.74 13.42 -3.93
CA VAL A 54 -19.74 13.28 -2.87
C VAL A 54 -18.43 13.92 -3.26
N VAL A 55 -17.64 14.32 -2.28
CA VAL A 55 -16.24 14.73 -2.41
C VAL A 55 -15.36 13.86 -1.56
N ALA A 56 -14.19 13.50 -2.08
CA ALA A 56 -13.11 12.85 -1.37
C ALA A 56 -11.92 13.81 -1.33
N LEU A 57 -11.50 14.18 -0.14
CA LEU A 57 -10.32 15.00 0.12
C LEU A 57 -9.22 14.10 0.70
N SER A 58 -8.00 14.22 0.20
CA SER A 58 -6.84 13.56 0.79
C SER A 58 -5.68 14.53 0.86
N ILE A 59 -5.07 14.69 2.03
CA ILE A 59 -3.81 15.40 2.20
C ILE A 59 -2.72 14.38 2.47
N THR A 60 -1.75 14.31 1.57
CA THR A 60 -0.60 13.40 1.67
C THR A 60 0.64 14.20 2.00
N TYR A 61 1.20 13.96 3.18
CA TYR A 61 2.46 14.56 3.63
C TYR A 61 3.65 13.69 3.25
N ASN A 62 4.73 14.33 2.81
CA ASN A 62 5.99 13.66 2.47
C ASN A 62 6.81 13.35 3.74
N VAL A 63 6.23 12.56 4.61
CA VAL A 63 6.83 12.10 5.86
C VAL A 63 6.25 10.74 6.25
N GLY A 64 7.10 9.82 6.65
CA GLY A 64 6.75 8.51 7.16
C GLY A 64 7.85 8.02 8.10
N SER A 65 7.83 6.73 8.46
CA SER A 65 8.82 6.21 9.42
C SER A 65 10.27 6.31 8.94
N ARG A 66 10.53 6.37 7.64
CA ARG A 66 11.88 6.62 7.10
C ARG A 66 12.50 7.95 7.53
N ASN A 67 11.69 8.91 7.97
CA ASN A 67 12.12 10.22 8.43
C ASN A 67 12.45 10.23 9.93
N GLU A 68 12.25 9.12 10.60
CA GLU A 68 12.53 8.97 12.02
C GLU A 68 14.02 8.84 12.28
N ARG A 69 14.41 9.08 13.53
CA ARG A 69 15.80 8.92 13.98
C ARG A 69 15.89 7.76 14.99
N GLN A 70 17.06 7.20 15.12
CA GLN A 70 17.33 6.16 16.11
C GLN A 70 16.94 6.64 17.52
N GLY A 71 16.25 5.80 18.28
CA GLY A 71 15.70 6.13 19.60
C GLY A 71 14.39 6.94 19.54
N ARG A 72 13.78 7.07 18.35
CA ARG A 72 12.51 7.77 18.13
C ARG A 72 11.70 7.09 17.03
N THR A 73 11.62 5.75 17.06
CA THR A 73 10.78 4.99 16.12
C THR A 73 9.31 5.03 16.53
N GLY A 74 8.41 4.96 15.54
CA GLY A 74 6.97 5.06 15.75
C GLY A 74 6.42 6.50 15.80
N PHE A 75 7.28 7.51 15.60
CA PHE A 75 6.89 8.92 15.66
C PHE A 75 5.95 9.34 14.53
N ALA A 76 6.18 8.87 13.32
CA ALA A 76 5.31 9.20 12.19
C ALA A 76 3.89 8.66 12.41
N HIS A 77 3.77 7.46 12.97
CA HIS A 77 2.49 6.85 13.30
C HIS A 77 1.83 7.51 14.54
N LEU A 78 2.60 7.74 15.61
CA LEU A 78 2.12 8.51 16.75
C LEU A 78 1.59 9.88 16.32
N PHE A 79 2.26 10.50 15.35
CA PHE A 79 1.85 11.80 14.83
C PHE A 79 0.55 11.69 14.02
N GLU A 80 0.34 10.61 13.27
CA GLU A 80 -0.95 10.33 12.62
C GLU A 80 -2.08 10.42 13.64
N HIS A 81 -1.95 9.76 14.79
CA HIS A 81 -2.93 9.81 15.88
C HIS A 81 -3.09 11.21 16.49
N MET A 82 -2.00 11.93 16.67
CA MET A 82 -2.02 13.29 17.23
C MET A 82 -2.84 14.26 16.37
N MET A 83 -2.86 14.10 15.05
CA MET A 83 -3.59 14.96 14.13
C MET A 83 -5.12 14.93 14.29
N PHE A 84 -5.64 13.99 15.08
CA PHE A 84 -7.07 13.93 15.42
C PHE A 84 -7.40 14.46 16.84
N LYS A 85 -6.41 15.02 17.54
CA LYS A 85 -6.56 15.44 18.93
C LYS A 85 -6.87 16.93 19.13
N GLY A 86 -7.35 17.55 18.06
CA GLY A 86 -7.80 18.93 18.09
C GLY A 86 -6.78 19.93 17.57
N SER A 87 -7.26 21.15 17.37
CA SER A 87 -6.55 22.29 16.83
C SER A 87 -7.08 23.58 17.47
N GLU A 88 -6.74 24.74 16.94
CA GLU A 88 -7.17 26.02 17.51
C GLU A 88 -8.70 26.16 17.61
N ASN A 89 -9.43 25.67 16.59
CA ASN A 89 -10.88 25.84 16.49
C ASN A 89 -11.67 24.51 16.58
N VAL A 90 -11.01 23.39 16.77
CA VAL A 90 -11.60 22.04 16.82
C VAL A 90 -11.13 21.32 18.08
N GLY A 91 -12.07 20.91 18.92
CA GLY A 91 -11.78 20.21 20.17
C GLY A 91 -11.25 18.78 19.95
N SER A 92 -10.69 18.20 21.02
CA SER A 92 -10.16 16.83 20.98
C SER A 92 -11.27 15.82 20.63
N GLY A 93 -11.09 15.07 19.54
CA GLY A 93 -12.07 14.11 19.04
C GLY A 93 -13.25 14.71 18.27
N GLU A 94 -13.41 16.02 18.27
CA GLU A 94 -14.50 16.71 17.61
C GLU A 94 -14.42 16.57 16.06
N HIS A 95 -13.21 16.45 15.52
CA HIS A 95 -13.01 16.20 14.09
C HIS A 95 -13.81 14.99 13.60
N PHE A 96 -13.73 13.86 14.31
CA PHE A 96 -14.52 12.66 14.00
C PHE A 96 -16.03 12.91 14.05
N LEU A 97 -16.50 13.61 15.11
CA LEU A 97 -17.91 13.91 15.28
C LEU A 97 -18.45 14.81 14.18
N LEU A 98 -17.70 15.83 13.78
CA LEU A 98 -18.08 16.73 12.71
C LEU A 98 -18.21 16.00 11.37
N ILE A 99 -17.26 15.13 11.04
CA ILE A 99 -17.33 14.35 9.80
C ILE A 99 -18.50 13.36 9.82
N PHE A 100 -18.65 12.54 10.88
CA PHE A 100 -19.69 11.52 10.95
C PHE A 100 -21.10 12.11 11.02
N ASN A 101 -21.30 13.18 11.78
CA ASN A 101 -22.60 13.84 11.90
C ASN A 101 -23.04 14.53 10.60
N ASN A 102 -22.10 14.83 9.70
CA ASN A 102 -22.37 15.39 8.37
C ASN A 102 -22.36 14.32 7.26
N GLY A 103 -22.51 13.03 7.63
CA GLY A 103 -22.67 11.92 6.67
C GLY A 103 -21.37 11.48 6.00
N GLY A 104 -20.24 11.87 6.56
CA GLY A 104 -18.92 11.51 6.03
C GLY A 104 -18.27 10.32 6.71
N ASN A 105 -17.10 9.97 6.20
CA ASN A 105 -16.17 9.01 6.78
C ASN A 105 -14.74 9.54 6.60
N MET A 106 -13.85 9.20 7.52
CA MET A 106 -12.46 9.67 7.50
C MET A 106 -11.52 8.65 8.12
N ASN A 107 -10.22 8.77 7.79
CA ASN A 107 -9.14 8.04 8.43
C ASN A 107 -7.78 8.71 8.15
N GLY A 108 -6.73 8.18 8.79
CA GLY A 108 -5.34 8.41 8.46
C GLY A 108 -4.62 7.09 8.17
N THR A 109 -3.50 7.15 7.48
CA THR A 109 -2.58 6.01 7.34
C THR A 109 -1.15 6.50 7.25
N THR A 110 -0.24 5.76 7.89
CA THR A 110 1.19 5.99 7.83
C THR A 110 1.90 4.75 7.31
N ASN A 111 2.87 4.95 6.44
CA ASN A 111 3.85 3.94 6.09
C ASN A 111 5.27 4.55 6.13
N GLU A 112 6.25 3.86 5.60
CA GLU A 112 7.62 4.33 5.65
C GLU A 112 7.83 5.64 4.87
N ASP A 113 7.05 5.88 3.81
CA ASP A 113 7.31 6.95 2.84
C ASP A 113 6.37 8.13 2.91
N ARG A 114 5.18 7.95 3.52
CA ARG A 114 4.17 9.01 3.61
C ARG A 114 3.25 8.83 4.81
N THR A 115 2.63 9.94 5.23
CA THR A 115 1.44 9.96 6.08
C THR A 115 0.34 10.68 5.33
N ASN A 116 -0.86 10.12 5.24
CA ASN A 116 -1.99 10.82 4.64
C ASN A 116 -3.22 10.78 5.53
N TYR A 117 -4.02 11.81 5.39
CA TYR A 117 -5.33 11.96 6.00
C TYR A 117 -6.34 12.11 4.90
N PHE A 118 -7.48 11.50 5.05
CA PHE A 118 -8.49 11.54 4.02
C PHE A 118 -9.90 11.45 4.58
N GLU A 119 -10.82 12.05 3.87
CA GLU A 119 -12.23 12.07 4.22
C GLU A 119 -13.10 12.04 2.97
N VAL A 120 -14.29 11.46 3.11
CA VAL A 120 -15.35 11.47 2.11
C VAL A 120 -16.59 12.05 2.75
N LEU A 121 -17.17 13.05 2.08
CA LEU A 121 -18.35 13.77 2.56
C LEU A 121 -19.33 13.98 1.40
N PRO A 122 -20.61 14.24 1.69
CA PRO A 122 -21.52 14.83 0.71
C PRO A 122 -20.93 16.12 0.12
N ALA A 123 -21.14 16.37 -1.17
CA ALA A 123 -20.50 17.47 -1.90
C ALA A 123 -20.77 18.87 -1.30
N ASN A 124 -21.95 19.06 -0.68
CA ASN A 124 -22.30 20.30 0.02
C ASN A 124 -21.54 20.53 1.33
N GLN A 125 -20.73 19.55 1.80
CA GLN A 125 -19.89 19.65 2.99
C GLN A 125 -18.41 19.91 2.67
N LEU A 126 -18.07 20.29 1.43
CA LEU A 126 -16.70 20.60 1.04
C LEU A 126 -16.05 21.66 1.94
N ASP A 127 -16.82 22.70 2.33
CA ASP A 127 -16.30 23.75 3.20
C ASP A 127 -15.92 23.26 4.60
N LEU A 128 -16.64 22.26 5.12
CA LEU A 128 -16.31 21.61 6.38
C LEU A 128 -15.00 20.81 6.26
N ALA A 129 -14.85 20.01 5.21
CA ALA A 129 -13.61 19.26 4.95
C ALA A 129 -12.40 20.20 4.86
N LEU A 130 -12.49 21.24 4.05
CA LEU A 130 -11.41 22.22 3.89
C LEU A 130 -11.10 22.98 5.18
N PHE A 131 -12.11 23.27 5.99
CA PHE A 131 -11.91 23.91 7.29
C PHE A 131 -11.13 23.00 8.23
N LEU A 132 -11.56 21.77 8.42
CA LEU A 132 -10.94 20.82 9.33
C LEU A 132 -9.47 20.54 8.97
N GLU A 133 -9.20 20.30 7.70
CA GLU A 133 -7.85 20.02 7.22
C GLU A 133 -6.92 21.24 7.32
N SER A 134 -7.41 22.43 7.00
CA SER A 134 -6.61 23.66 7.10
C SER A 134 -6.33 24.04 8.55
N ASP A 135 -7.29 23.84 9.46
CA ASP A 135 -7.15 24.19 10.86
C ASP A 135 -6.09 23.31 11.55
N ARG A 136 -6.15 22.00 11.36
CA ARG A 136 -5.13 21.09 11.93
C ARG A 136 -3.75 21.23 11.28
N MET A 137 -3.66 21.60 9.99
CA MET A 137 -2.37 21.90 9.36
C MET A 137 -1.73 23.16 9.94
N LYS A 138 -2.54 24.15 10.32
CA LYS A 138 -2.08 25.43 10.87
C LYS A 138 -1.73 25.35 12.36
N SER A 139 -2.54 24.66 13.16
CA SER A 139 -2.59 24.90 14.60
C SER A 139 -2.93 23.66 15.44
N LEU A 140 -2.21 22.57 15.19
CA LEU A 140 -2.41 21.30 15.91
C LEU A 140 -2.22 21.48 17.42
N ALA A 141 -3.12 20.90 18.25
CA ALA A 141 -3.07 20.93 19.69
C ALA A 141 -2.04 19.92 20.25
N ILE A 142 -0.77 20.32 20.26
CA ILE A 142 0.33 19.51 20.81
C ILE A 142 0.47 19.79 22.29
N THR A 143 -0.21 18.99 23.11
CA THR A 143 -0.18 19.09 24.58
C THR A 143 0.35 17.80 25.20
N LYS A 144 0.83 17.90 26.46
CA LYS A 144 1.25 16.69 27.19
C LYS A 144 0.11 15.68 27.35
N GLU A 145 -1.10 16.16 27.61
CA GLU A 145 -2.29 15.31 27.75
C GLU A 145 -2.61 14.54 26.47
N ASN A 146 -2.63 15.22 25.32
CA ASN A 146 -2.86 14.61 24.03
C ASN A 146 -1.75 13.59 23.67
N LEU A 147 -0.48 13.95 23.94
CA LEU A 147 0.64 13.06 23.72
C LEU A 147 0.55 11.79 24.56
N ASP A 148 0.33 11.92 25.87
CA ASP A 148 0.23 10.77 26.77
C ASP A 148 -0.96 9.86 26.39
N ASN A 149 -2.10 10.45 26.02
CA ASN A 149 -3.26 9.70 25.54
C ASN A 149 -2.95 8.93 24.26
N GLN A 150 -2.32 9.56 23.26
CA GLN A 150 -2.04 8.89 21.98
C GLN A 150 -0.85 7.93 22.07
N ARG A 151 0.14 8.21 22.91
CA ARG A 151 1.19 7.22 23.23
C ARG A 151 0.59 5.92 23.75
N ASN A 152 -0.34 6.00 24.70
CA ASN A 152 -1.01 4.81 25.26
C ASN A 152 -1.82 4.08 24.16
N ALA A 153 -2.51 4.80 23.28
CA ALA A 153 -3.26 4.21 22.18
C ALA A 153 -2.35 3.46 21.20
N VAL A 154 -1.24 4.07 20.76
CA VAL A 154 -0.27 3.44 19.84
C VAL A 154 0.43 2.25 20.50
N GLN A 155 0.74 2.33 21.80
CA GLN A 155 1.29 1.19 22.53
C GLN A 155 0.31 0.03 22.64
N GLU A 156 -0.98 0.31 22.83
CA GLU A 156 -2.00 -0.73 22.83
C GLU A 156 -2.19 -1.32 21.45
N GLU A 157 -2.18 -0.50 20.42
CA GLU A 157 -2.20 -0.98 19.03
C GLU A 157 -1.00 -1.89 18.72
N ARG A 158 0.21 -1.52 19.16
CA ARG A 158 1.39 -2.38 19.05
C ARG A 158 1.18 -3.71 19.76
N ARG A 159 0.64 -3.69 20.99
CA ARG A 159 0.32 -4.95 21.71
C ARG A 159 -0.66 -5.81 20.94
N LEU A 160 -1.72 -5.21 20.40
CA LEU A 160 -2.76 -5.93 19.68
C LEU A 160 -2.30 -6.38 18.28
N GLY A 161 -1.55 -5.54 17.58
CA GLY A 161 -1.15 -5.77 16.18
C GLY A 161 0.17 -6.52 16.00
N VAL A 162 1.05 -6.51 16.99
CA VAL A 162 2.37 -7.13 16.90
C VAL A 162 2.62 -8.11 18.05
N ASP A 163 2.60 -7.62 19.31
CA ASP A 163 3.08 -8.42 20.44
C ASP A 163 2.16 -9.60 20.76
N ASN A 164 0.85 -9.45 20.58
CA ASN A 164 -0.19 -10.45 20.81
C ASN A 164 -0.71 -11.12 19.53
N GLN A 165 -0.05 -10.92 18.39
CA GLN A 165 -0.39 -11.59 17.13
C GLN A 165 0.59 -12.72 16.84
N PRO A 166 0.08 -13.89 16.37
CA PRO A 166 0.94 -14.90 15.81
C PRO A 166 1.81 -14.32 14.70
N TYR A 167 3.09 -14.62 14.71
CA TYR A 167 4.08 -14.18 13.72
C TYR A 167 4.44 -12.68 13.73
N GLY A 168 3.81 -11.80 14.54
CA GLY A 168 4.07 -10.38 14.53
C GLY A 168 5.54 -10.02 14.80
N LYS A 169 6.17 -10.69 15.80
CA LYS A 169 7.61 -10.53 16.09
C LYS A 169 8.52 -11.02 14.96
N SER A 170 8.08 -12.03 14.23
CA SER A 170 8.85 -12.57 13.10
C SER A 170 8.84 -11.61 11.91
N GLU A 171 7.73 -10.91 11.67
CA GLU A 171 7.63 -9.88 10.64
C GLU A 171 8.52 -8.67 10.96
N GLU A 172 8.51 -8.23 12.21
CA GLU A 172 9.40 -7.16 12.68
C GLU A 172 10.89 -7.55 12.57
N LEU A 173 11.24 -8.77 12.98
CA LEU A 173 12.60 -9.32 12.83
C LEU A 173 12.99 -9.41 11.35
N GLN A 174 12.09 -9.87 10.49
CA GLN A 174 12.35 -9.97 9.05
C GLN A 174 12.69 -8.61 8.44
N GLN A 175 11.93 -7.57 8.76
CA GLN A 175 12.21 -6.21 8.30
C GLN A 175 13.61 -5.74 8.77
N GLY A 176 13.95 -5.96 10.03
CA GLY A 176 15.26 -5.63 10.58
C GLY A 176 16.43 -6.41 9.96
N LEU A 177 16.16 -7.63 9.43
CA LEU A 177 17.14 -8.43 8.70
C LEU A 177 17.26 -8.07 7.23
N ILE A 178 16.18 -7.60 6.57
CA ILE A 178 16.22 -7.22 5.16
C ILE A 178 17.07 -5.98 4.98
N TYR A 179 16.83 -4.93 5.78
CA TYR A 179 17.41 -3.61 5.58
C TYR A 179 18.64 -3.36 6.47
N ASP A 180 19.63 -2.71 5.91
CA ASP A 180 20.81 -2.22 6.64
C ASP A 180 20.67 -0.74 6.99
N ASN A 181 20.08 0.05 6.07
CA ASN A 181 19.82 1.46 6.28
C ASN A 181 18.65 1.66 7.26
N PHE A 182 18.83 2.53 8.24
CA PHE A 182 17.86 2.81 9.29
C PHE A 182 16.49 3.26 8.72
N ALA A 183 16.47 3.97 7.60
CA ALA A 183 15.24 4.48 6.98
C ALA A 183 14.14 3.41 6.79
N TYR A 184 14.52 2.17 6.46
CA TYR A 184 13.56 1.07 6.27
C TYR A 184 13.77 -0.11 7.21
N LYS A 185 14.73 -0.03 8.14
CA LYS A 185 15.10 -1.13 9.03
C LYS A 185 14.12 -1.38 10.17
N HIS A 186 13.30 -0.40 10.51
CA HIS A 186 12.35 -0.45 11.61
C HIS A 186 10.90 -0.37 11.12
N THR A 187 9.97 -0.88 11.92
CA THR A 187 8.55 -0.87 11.61
C THR A 187 7.91 0.49 11.91
N THR A 188 6.86 0.82 11.18
CA THR A 188 6.11 2.09 11.34
C THR A 188 5.49 2.24 12.73
N ILE A 189 5.12 1.13 13.37
CA ILE A 189 4.55 1.17 14.74
C ILE A 189 5.59 1.55 15.80
N GLY A 190 6.89 1.35 15.53
CA GLY A 190 7.98 1.68 16.43
C GLY A 190 8.14 0.74 17.63
N SER A 191 9.11 1.02 18.49
CA SER A 191 9.37 0.27 19.72
C SER A 191 8.65 0.88 20.93
N MET A 192 8.32 0.05 21.95
CA MET A 192 7.75 0.54 23.20
C MET A 192 8.66 1.56 23.89
N ASP A 193 9.98 1.33 23.86
CA ASP A 193 10.96 2.20 24.50
C ASP A 193 11.03 3.57 23.82
N ASP A 194 11.02 3.60 22.49
CA ASP A 194 11.05 4.85 21.72
C ASP A 194 9.76 5.64 21.88
N LEU A 195 8.60 4.95 21.91
CA LEU A 195 7.30 5.58 22.20
C LEU A 195 7.28 6.18 23.61
N ASN A 196 7.83 5.49 24.61
CA ASN A 196 7.96 6.01 25.98
C ASN A 196 8.87 7.24 26.06
N ALA A 197 9.91 7.28 25.23
CA ALA A 197 10.86 8.38 25.20
C ALA A 197 10.35 9.63 24.48
N ALA A 198 9.16 9.58 23.84
CA ALA A 198 8.57 10.72 23.12
C ALA A 198 8.24 11.87 24.05
N SER A 199 8.75 13.08 23.77
CA SER A 199 8.43 14.31 24.48
C SER A 199 7.55 15.25 23.65
N VAL A 200 6.91 16.21 24.33
CA VAL A 200 6.12 17.26 23.65
C VAL A 200 6.97 18.07 22.68
N GLU A 201 8.20 18.35 23.07
CA GLU A 201 9.17 19.10 22.25
C GLU A 201 9.57 18.33 21.00
N ASP A 202 9.79 17.00 21.12
CA ASP A 202 10.06 16.15 19.96
C ASP A 202 8.90 16.17 18.96
N VAL A 203 7.66 16.03 19.49
CA VAL A 203 6.44 16.04 18.66
C VAL A 203 6.22 17.41 18.01
N ALA A 204 6.42 18.51 18.75
CA ALA A 204 6.31 19.86 18.20
C ALA A 204 7.37 20.14 17.11
N ALA A 205 8.60 19.67 17.31
CA ALA A 205 9.67 19.78 16.31
C ALA A 205 9.34 18.97 15.04
N PHE A 206 8.77 17.76 15.20
CA PHE A 206 8.35 16.92 14.09
C PHE A 206 7.22 17.57 13.27
N PHE A 207 6.21 18.13 13.95
CA PHE A 207 5.15 18.90 13.30
C PHE A 207 5.70 20.04 12.46
N LYS A 208 6.49 20.90 13.10
CA LYS A 208 7.08 22.07 12.43
C LYS A 208 7.94 21.69 11.23
N MET A 209 8.62 20.54 11.28
CA MET A 209 9.50 20.10 10.19
C MET A 209 8.73 19.52 9.00
N TYR A 210 7.70 18.73 9.25
CA TYR A 210 7.13 17.88 8.21
C TYR A 210 5.69 18.23 7.81
N TYR A 211 4.89 18.83 8.72
CA TYR A 211 3.47 19.08 8.50
C TYR A 211 3.23 20.52 8.00
N ALA A 212 3.78 20.81 6.84
CA ALA A 212 3.72 22.13 6.23
C ALA A 212 3.14 22.05 4.81
N PRO A 213 2.53 23.14 4.31
CA PRO A 213 1.93 23.16 2.96
C PRO A 213 2.91 22.74 1.87
N ASN A 214 4.15 23.22 1.93
CA ASN A 214 5.18 22.92 0.93
C ASN A 214 5.79 21.50 1.04
N ASN A 215 5.32 20.69 1.99
CA ASN A 215 5.69 19.27 2.13
C ASN A 215 4.47 18.35 1.94
N ALA A 216 3.38 18.86 1.36
CA ALA A 216 2.11 18.15 1.22
C ALA A 216 1.53 18.28 -0.20
N ALA A 217 0.69 17.31 -0.56
CA ALA A 217 -0.19 17.35 -1.71
C ALA A 217 -1.65 17.18 -1.24
N LEU A 218 -2.51 18.16 -1.55
CA LEU A 218 -3.95 18.09 -1.37
C LEU A 218 -4.56 17.57 -2.66
N THR A 219 -5.29 16.46 -2.59
CA THR A 219 -6.03 15.89 -3.73
C THR A 219 -7.51 15.90 -3.43
N LEU A 220 -8.29 16.52 -4.29
CA LEU A 220 -9.75 16.62 -4.21
C LEU A 220 -10.37 15.93 -5.42
N VAL A 221 -11.25 14.96 -5.18
CA VAL A 221 -11.94 14.18 -6.22
C VAL A 221 -13.43 14.16 -5.93
N GLY A 222 -14.29 14.46 -6.90
CA GLY A 222 -15.74 14.33 -6.72
C GLY A 222 -16.55 15.42 -7.36
N ASP A 223 -17.75 15.67 -6.80
CA ASP A 223 -18.76 16.57 -7.33
C ASP A 223 -18.52 18.02 -6.88
N PHE A 224 -17.74 18.73 -7.65
CA PHE A 224 -17.45 20.16 -7.48
C PHE A 224 -17.02 20.80 -8.80
N LYS A 225 -17.02 22.12 -8.87
CA LYS A 225 -16.38 22.86 -9.96
C LYS A 225 -14.99 23.30 -9.54
N THR A 226 -13.98 22.96 -10.33
CA THR A 226 -12.56 23.22 -10.00
C THR A 226 -12.28 24.68 -9.63
N ALA A 227 -12.82 25.66 -10.37
CA ALA A 227 -12.56 27.07 -10.08
C ALA A 227 -13.07 27.46 -8.69
N GLU A 228 -14.33 27.10 -8.36
CA GLU A 228 -14.94 27.38 -7.06
C GLU A 228 -14.20 26.68 -5.91
N ALA A 229 -13.81 25.42 -6.12
CA ALA A 229 -13.05 24.64 -5.14
C ALA A 229 -11.65 25.26 -4.90
N LEU A 230 -10.95 25.68 -5.95
CA LEU A 230 -9.64 26.33 -5.82
C LEU A 230 -9.72 27.65 -5.05
N ASP A 231 -10.77 28.46 -5.25
CA ASP A 231 -10.95 29.71 -4.49
C ASP A 231 -11.17 29.41 -2.99
N LYS A 232 -11.97 28.38 -2.67
CA LYS A 232 -12.17 27.91 -1.29
C LYS A 232 -10.87 27.38 -0.67
N ILE A 233 -10.12 26.58 -1.41
CA ILE A 233 -8.81 26.04 -0.96
C ILE A 233 -7.83 27.18 -0.71
N ARG A 234 -7.73 28.17 -1.62
CA ARG A 234 -6.88 29.35 -1.40
C ARG A 234 -7.26 30.11 -0.14
N ALA A 235 -8.55 30.39 0.02
CA ALA A 235 -9.06 31.10 1.19
C ALA A 235 -8.69 30.44 2.52
N ARG A 236 -8.62 29.10 2.56
CA ARG A 236 -8.31 28.31 3.77
C ARG A 236 -6.82 28.05 3.98
N PHE A 237 -6.09 27.72 2.91
CA PHE A 237 -4.73 27.18 3.03
C PHE A 237 -3.64 28.19 2.71
N GLU A 238 -3.86 29.21 1.87
CA GLU A 238 -2.78 30.04 1.34
C GLU A 238 -2.09 30.92 2.41
N SER A 239 -2.83 31.25 3.48
CA SER A 239 -2.29 31.98 4.63
C SER A 239 -1.44 31.13 5.58
N ILE A 240 -1.47 29.79 5.45
CA ILE A 240 -0.63 28.90 6.27
C ILE A 240 0.82 29.06 5.81
N PRO A 241 1.76 29.41 6.70
CA PRO A 241 3.11 29.69 6.28
C PRO A 241 3.84 28.43 5.82
N ARG A 242 4.60 28.55 4.74
CA ARG A 242 5.54 27.53 4.35
C ARG A 242 6.66 27.39 5.40
N GLN A 243 7.19 26.19 5.55
CA GLN A 243 8.33 25.91 6.40
C GLN A 243 9.59 25.64 5.59
N ALA A 244 10.72 25.50 6.26
CA ALA A 244 11.95 25.02 5.63
C ALA A 244 11.72 23.62 5.02
N THR A 245 12.30 23.40 3.84
CA THR A 245 12.22 22.06 3.21
C THR A 245 12.90 21.03 4.12
N PRO A 246 12.24 19.93 4.46
CA PRO A 246 12.86 18.86 5.24
C PRO A 246 14.14 18.35 4.57
N PRO A 247 15.16 17.96 5.35
CA PRO A 247 16.37 17.39 4.78
C PRO A 247 16.06 16.09 4.00
N PRO A 248 16.81 15.83 2.93
CA PRO A 248 16.67 14.57 2.19
C PRO A 248 17.01 13.38 3.09
N VAL A 249 16.25 12.30 2.96
CA VAL A 249 16.54 11.04 3.64
C VAL A 249 17.43 10.18 2.76
N ASP A 250 18.54 9.70 3.31
CA ASP A 250 19.33 8.67 2.66
C ASP A 250 18.58 7.32 2.71
N MET A 251 18.21 6.80 1.55
CA MET A 251 17.50 5.53 1.37
C MET A 251 18.37 4.50 0.62
N THR A 252 19.69 4.74 0.55
CA THR A 252 20.60 3.81 -0.10
C THR A 252 20.70 2.51 0.69
N GLU A 253 20.65 1.39 -0.01
CA GLU A 253 20.77 0.07 0.59
C GLU A 253 22.01 -0.64 0.04
N PRO A 254 22.93 -1.12 0.89
CA PRO A 254 24.05 -1.92 0.42
C PRO A 254 23.56 -3.27 -0.13
N GLN A 255 24.31 -3.76 -1.12
CA GLN A 255 24.05 -5.09 -1.65
C GLN A 255 24.33 -6.15 -0.57
N GLN A 256 23.37 -7.03 -0.36
CA GLN A 256 23.55 -8.17 0.53
C GLN A 256 24.54 -9.18 -0.09
N LYS A 257 25.46 -9.73 0.73
CA LYS A 257 26.55 -10.61 0.25
C LYS A 257 26.36 -12.06 0.61
N ALA A 258 25.44 -12.37 1.50
CA ALA A 258 25.14 -13.71 1.97
C ALA A 258 23.70 -13.80 2.45
N GLU A 259 23.11 -15.00 2.44
CA GLU A 259 21.81 -15.24 3.06
C GLU A 259 21.80 -14.79 4.52
N ARG A 260 20.69 -14.17 4.94
CA ARG A 260 20.41 -13.85 6.34
C ARG A 260 19.29 -14.76 6.82
N ARG A 261 19.50 -15.42 7.95
CA ARG A 261 18.55 -16.42 8.45
C ARG A 261 18.36 -16.27 9.96
N ALA A 262 17.10 -16.43 10.40
CA ALA A 262 16.76 -16.51 11.82
C ALA A 262 15.63 -17.53 12.04
N THR A 263 15.60 -18.10 13.24
CA THR A 263 14.48 -18.93 13.71
C THR A 263 13.93 -18.30 14.99
N VAL A 264 12.61 -18.18 15.06
CA VAL A 264 11.89 -17.59 16.19
C VAL A 264 10.94 -18.63 16.76
N GLU A 265 10.94 -18.80 18.08
CA GLU A 265 9.88 -19.51 18.78
C GLU A 265 8.73 -18.55 19.13
N ASP A 266 7.52 -18.92 18.73
CA ASP A 266 6.33 -18.12 18.99
C ASP A 266 5.27 -18.95 19.74
N VAL A 267 4.91 -18.49 20.93
CA VAL A 267 3.90 -19.13 21.80
C VAL A 267 2.47 -18.97 21.28
N LEU A 268 2.25 -18.02 20.37
CA LEU A 268 0.96 -17.71 19.76
C LEU A 268 0.76 -18.45 18.43
N ALA A 269 1.85 -18.78 17.75
CA ALA A 269 1.81 -19.52 16.50
C ALA A 269 1.25 -20.95 16.72
N ARG A 270 0.36 -21.36 15.82
CA ARG A 270 -0.24 -22.71 15.85
C ARG A 270 0.40 -23.66 14.83
N ALA A 271 1.11 -23.12 13.87
CA ALA A 271 1.79 -23.86 12.81
C ALA A 271 3.16 -23.20 12.51
N PRO A 272 4.16 -23.95 12.04
CA PRO A 272 5.38 -23.35 11.52
C PRO A 272 5.07 -22.45 10.31
N ARG A 273 5.84 -21.35 10.17
CA ARG A 273 5.77 -20.47 9.01
C ARG A 273 7.18 -20.17 8.50
N VAL A 274 7.33 -20.20 7.20
CA VAL A 274 8.54 -19.77 6.50
C VAL A 274 8.24 -18.43 5.82
N ASP A 275 9.01 -17.41 6.18
CA ASP A 275 8.97 -16.09 5.61
C ASP A 275 10.27 -15.83 4.83
N LEU A 276 10.15 -15.63 3.54
CA LEU A 276 11.26 -15.32 2.62
C LEU A 276 11.15 -13.89 2.15
N ALA A 277 12.29 -13.21 2.04
CA ALA A 277 12.35 -11.90 1.41
C ALA A 277 13.64 -11.75 0.59
N PHE A 278 13.55 -10.95 -0.47
CA PHE A 278 14.69 -10.57 -1.30
C PHE A 278 14.66 -9.06 -1.49
N LYS A 279 15.78 -8.36 -1.20
CA LYS A 279 15.89 -6.93 -1.54
C LYS A 279 15.64 -6.76 -3.03
N ALA A 280 14.90 -5.72 -3.39
CA ALA A 280 14.50 -5.49 -4.76
C ALA A 280 14.98 -4.12 -5.27
N VAL A 281 14.05 -3.28 -5.70
CA VAL A 281 14.34 -1.97 -6.32
C VAL A 281 13.33 -0.93 -5.82
N PRO A 282 13.64 0.35 -6.02
CA PRO A 282 12.65 1.41 -5.83
C PRO A 282 11.41 1.19 -6.71
N GLY A 283 10.26 1.61 -6.20
CA GLY A 283 9.00 1.61 -6.93
C GLY A 283 9.08 2.42 -8.24
N ASN A 284 8.13 2.21 -9.12
CA ASN A 284 8.02 2.90 -10.42
C ASN A 284 9.25 2.74 -11.35
N THR A 285 10.10 1.72 -11.15
CA THR A 285 11.17 1.33 -12.07
C THR A 285 10.74 0.19 -12.99
N ALA A 286 11.42 -0.03 -14.10
CA ALA A 286 11.12 -1.13 -15.02
C ALA A 286 11.22 -2.50 -14.31
N ASP A 287 12.26 -2.68 -13.48
CA ASP A 287 12.48 -3.91 -12.72
C ASP A 287 11.38 -4.12 -11.67
N PHE A 288 10.85 -3.03 -11.05
CA PHE A 288 9.71 -3.11 -10.14
C PHE A 288 8.49 -3.72 -10.81
N TYR A 289 8.13 -3.25 -12.00
CA TYR A 289 6.97 -3.78 -12.73
C TYR A 289 7.17 -5.23 -13.18
N ALA A 290 8.38 -5.60 -13.55
CA ALA A 290 8.71 -6.99 -13.88
C ALA A 290 8.61 -7.90 -12.65
N LEU A 291 9.09 -7.46 -11.48
CA LEU A 291 8.97 -8.18 -10.19
C LEU A 291 7.52 -8.26 -9.74
N GLN A 292 6.70 -7.24 -9.96
CA GLN A 292 5.27 -7.27 -9.67
C GLN A 292 4.54 -8.34 -10.52
N VAL A 293 4.87 -8.43 -11.81
CA VAL A 293 4.34 -9.48 -12.68
C VAL A 293 4.84 -10.86 -12.26
N LEU A 294 6.13 -10.99 -11.91
CA LEU A 294 6.70 -12.22 -11.38
C LEU A 294 5.98 -12.67 -10.10
N SER A 295 5.74 -11.75 -9.17
CA SER A 295 4.98 -12.04 -7.95
C SER A 295 3.57 -12.56 -8.25
N ALA A 296 2.90 -11.97 -9.23
CA ALA A 296 1.56 -12.41 -9.63
C ALA A 296 1.56 -13.83 -10.24
N VAL A 297 2.62 -14.21 -10.98
CA VAL A 297 2.78 -15.56 -11.54
C VAL A 297 3.13 -16.56 -10.44
N LEU A 298 4.10 -16.23 -9.60
CA LEU A 298 4.67 -17.14 -8.64
C LEU A 298 3.71 -17.45 -7.48
N GLN A 299 3.06 -16.41 -6.91
CA GLN A 299 2.47 -16.53 -5.58
C GLN A 299 1.13 -15.81 -5.35
N SER A 300 0.58 -15.08 -6.35
CA SER A 300 -0.66 -14.34 -6.13
C SER A 300 -1.89 -15.10 -6.60
N GLY A 301 -2.75 -15.44 -5.63
CA GLY A 301 -4.03 -16.11 -5.89
C GLY A 301 -3.91 -17.60 -6.16
N GLN A 302 -5.06 -18.27 -6.23
CA GLN A 302 -5.15 -19.74 -6.27
C GLN A 302 -4.53 -20.38 -7.52
N SER A 303 -4.43 -19.69 -8.63
CA SER A 303 -3.83 -20.20 -9.87
C SER A 303 -2.35 -19.81 -10.03
N SER A 304 -1.68 -19.35 -8.96
CA SER A 304 -0.24 -19.13 -8.92
C SER A 304 0.53 -20.43 -8.77
N ARG A 305 1.80 -20.44 -9.21
CA ARG A 305 2.62 -21.66 -9.19
C ARG A 305 2.75 -22.26 -7.80
N LEU A 306 3.11 -21.43 -6.81
CA LEU A 306 3.30 -21.92 -5.43
C LEU A 306 1.99 -22.42 -4.82
N TYR A 307 0.86 -21.76 -5.09
CA TYR A 307 -0.42 -22.24 -4.56
C TYR A 307 -0.79 -23.61 -5.14
N GLN A 308 -0.66 -23.79 -6.46
CA GLN A 308 -0.95 -25.07 -7.10
C GLN A 308 -0.04 -26.17 -6.55
N LYS A 309 1.26 -25.92 -6.51
CA LYS A 309 2.25 -26.90 -6.07
C LYS A 309 2.14 -27.22 -4.58
N LEU A 310 2.14 -26.20 -3.71
CA LEU A 310 2.29 -26.42 -2.26
C LEU A 310 0.95 -26.66 -1.55
N VAL A 311 -0.14 -26.04 -2.02
CA VAL A 311 -1.47 -26.19 -1.39
C VAL A 311 -2.26 -27.33 -2.02
N LYS A 312 -2.25 -27.44 -3.38
CA LYS A 312 -3.11 -28.37 -4.10
C LYS A 312 -2.47 -29.73 -4.38
N GLU A 313 -1.24 -29.73 -4.92
CA GLU A 313 -0.58 -30.97 -5.37
C GLU A 313 0.13 -31.68 -4.23
N LYS A 314 1.02 -30.96 -3.51
CA LYS A 314 1.86 -31.57 -2.45
C LYS A 314 1.20 -31.48 -1.06
N GLU A 315 0.17 -30.69 -0.89
CA GLU A 315 -0.54 -30.47 0.39
C GLU A 315 0.39 -30.15 1.59
N MET A 316 1.50 -29.45 1.34
CA MET A 316 2.52 -29.14 2.34
C MET A 316 2.15 -27.93 3.22
N VAL A 317 1.35 -27.01 2.70
CA VAL A 317 1.01 -25.75 3.39
C VAL A 317 -0.50 -25.54 3.42
N THR A 318 -0.96 -24.80 4.42
CA THR A 318 -2.35 -24.33 4.51
C THR A 318 -2.56 -23.05 3.72
N ASN A 319 -1.51 -22.23 3.61
CA ASN A 319 -1.49 -20.98 2.87
C ASN A 319 -0.10 -20.70 2.35
N VAL A 320 -0.04 -20.10 1.15
CA VAL A 320 1.16 -19.51 0.58
C VAL A 320 0.78 -18.24 -0.18
N GLY A 321 1.60 -17.22 -0.06
CA GLY A 321 1.41 -15.97 -0.74
C GLY A 321 2.60 -15.05 -0.61
N GLY A 322 2.46 -13.83 -1.14
CA GLY A 322 3.47 -12.81 -1.07
C GLY A 322 3.17 -11.65 -2.04
N PHE A 323 4.05 -10.69 -2.04
CA PHE A 323 3.90 -9.48 -2.84
C PHE A 323 5.26 -8.82 -3.12
N MET A 324 5.26 -7.93 -4.12
CA MET A 324 6.36 -6.99 -4.35
C MET A 324 6.01 -5.67 -3.66
N ASP A 325 6.80 -5.30 -2.66
CA ASP A 325 6.61 -4.07 -1.89
C ASP A 325 7.07 -2.84 -2.68
N GLU A 326 6.23 -1.81 -2.68
CA GLU A 326 6.49 -0.54 -3.39
C GLU A 326 6.92 0.54 -2.41
N LYS A 327 8.22 0.85 -2.41
CA LYS A 327 8.81 1.94 -1.62
C LYS A 327 9.47 2.99 -2.53
N ARG A 328 9.69 4.18 -2.02
CA ARG A 328 10.48 5.21 -2.74
C ARG A 328 11.95 4.80 -2.88
N GLY A 329 12.49 4.19 -1.86
CA GLY A 329 13.79 3.52 -1.88
C GLY A 329 13.66 2.05 -2.25
N VAL A 330 14.61 1.25 -1.83
CA VAL A 330 14.66 -0.18 -2.11
C VAL A 330 13.51 -0.89 -1.40
N GLY A 331 12.59 -1.48 -2.17
CA GLY A 331 11.56 -2.39 -1.68
C GLY A 331 12.06 -3.82 -1.54
N ALA A 332 11.19 -4.74 -1.20
CA ALA A 332 11.50 -6.17 -1.11
C ALA A 332 10.41 -7.03 -1.76
N PHE A 333 10.84 -8.19 -2.25
CA PHE A 333 9.96 -9.25 -2.75
C PHE A 333 9.73 -10.24 -1.61
N TYR A 334 8.50 -10.35 -1.11
CA TYR A 334 8.11 -11.18 0.02
C TYR A 334 7.40 -12.45 -0.44
N THR A 335 7.66 -13.55 0.27
CA THR A 335 6.93 -14.83 0.16
C THR A 335 6.75 -15.39 1.55
N ASN A 336 5.55 -15.85 1.90
CA ASN A 336 5.29 -16.56 3.15
C ASN A 336 4.54 -17.86 2.89
N ALA A 337 4.79 -18.85 3.74
CA ALA A 337 4.14 -20.16 3.67
C ALA A 337 3.88 -20.70 5.08
N THR A 338 2.62 -20.98 5.40
CA THR A 338 2.22 -21.60 6.68
C THR A 338 2.05 -23.09 6.48
N LEU A 339 2.81 -23.88 7.22
CA LEU A 339 2.94 -25.31 7.04
C LEU A 339 1.75 -26.10 7.60
N ARG A 340 1.49 -27.26 7.02
CA ARG A 340 0.60 -28.25 7.63
C ARG A 340 1.35 -29.02 8.73
N PRO A 341 0.64 -29.63 9.70
CA PRO A 341 1.27 -30.43 10.74
C PRO A 341 2.12 -31.57 10.16
N GLY A 342 3.32 -31.76 10.71
CA GLY A 342 4.25 -32.81 10.31
C GLY A 342 5.11 -32.51 9.09
N VAL A 343 4.89 -31.40 8.39
CA VAL A 343 5.72 -30.98 7.28
C VAL A 343 6.97 -30.26 7.81
N LYS A 344 8.12 -30.50 7.23
CA LYS A 344 9.37 -29.83 7.59
C LYS A 344 9.51 -28.50 6.83
N THR A 345 10.08 -27.52 7.48
CA THR A 345 10.34 -26.20 6.89
C THR A 345 11.27 -26.27 5.69
N GLU A 346 12.28 -27.14 5.77
CA GLU A 346 13.28 -27.37 4.73
C GLU A 346 12.64 -27.91 3.43
N ASP A 347 11.63 -28.78 3.56
CA ASP A 347 10.92 -29.33 2.40
C ASP A 347 10.09 -28.27 1.67
N VAL A 348 9.46 -27.33 2.43
CA VAL A 348 8.72 -26.21 1.88
C VAL A 348 9.67 -25.22 1.21
N GLU A 349 10.77 -24.87 1.86
CA GLU A 349 11.79 -24.00 1.28
C GLU A 349 12.34 -24.58 -0.03
N ALA A 350 12.73 -25.87 -0.02
CA ALA A 350 13.23 -26.54 -1.22
C ALA A 350 12.22 -26.47 -2.38
N ALA A 351 10.93 -26.68 -2.09
CA ALA A 351 9.89 -26.61 -3.09
C ALA A 351 9.65 -25.20 -3.64
N VAL A 352 9.81 -24.16 -2.80
CA VAL A 352 9.77 -22.75 -3.26
C VAL A 352 10.97 -22.43 -4.14
N TYR A 353 12.19 -22.84 -3.71
CA TYR A 353 13.40 -22.57 -4.46
C TYR A 353 13.42 -23.31 -5.82
N GLU A 354 12.85 -24.50 -5.89
CA GLU A 354 12.70 -25.23 -7.17
C GLU A 354 11.88 -24.41 -8.20
N ASP A 355 10.78 -23.75 -7.78
CA ASP A 355 9.99 -22.92 -8.68
C ASP A 355 10.70 -21.61 -9.04
N ILE A 356 11.46 -21.03 -8.10
CA ILE A 356 12.31 -19.86 -8.38
C ILE A 356 13.38 -20.23 -9.42
N GLU A 357 14.07 -21.36 -9.24
CA GLU A 357 15.08 -21.83 -10.20
C GLU A 357 14.49 -22.17 -11.58
N ARG A 358 13.25 -22.68 -11.61
CA ARG A 358 12.54 -22.90 -12.87
C ARG A 358 12.21 -21.59 -13.58
N LEU A 359 11.80 -20.54 -12.83
CA LEU A 359 11.58 -19.19 -13.39
C LEU A 359 12.85 -18.55 -13.96
N LYS A 360 14.02 -18.89 -13.40
CA LYS A 360 15.30 -18.41 -13.90
C LYS A 360 15.73 -19.10 -15.20
N LYS A 361 15.39 -20.38 -15.37
CA LYS A 361 15.82 -21.21 -16.49
C LYS A 361 14.84 -21.21 -17.66
N GLU A 362 13.55 -21.16 -17.36
CA GLU A 362 12.47 -21.32 -18.33
C GLU A 362 11.60 -20.05 -18.37
N PRO A 363 11.28 -19.54 -19.58
CA PRO A 363 10.35 -18.44 -19.69
C PRO A 363 8.96 -18.86 -19.19
N ILE A 364 8.22 -17.92 -18.61
CA ILE A 364 6.82 -18.15 -18.24
C ILE A 364 5.95 -18.35 -19.49
N ALA A 365 4.84 -19.08 -19.33
CA ALA A 365 3.90 -19.27 -20.43
C ALA A 365 3.14 -17.96 -20.76
N ASP A 366 2.69 -17.81 -22.00
CA ASP A 366 1.98 -16.61 -22.45
C ASP A 366 0.71 -16.36 -21.63
N TRP A 367 -0.01 -17.41 -21.27
CA TRP A 367 -1.22 -17.28 -20.44
C TRP A 367 -0.92 -16.82 -19.00
N GLU A 368 0.25 -17.19 -18.42
CA GLU A 368 0.68 -16.73 -17.09
C GLU A 368 0.96 -15.23 -17.12
N LEU A 369 1.72 -14.78 -18.14
CA LEU A 369 2.01 -13.36 -18.33
C LEU A 369 0.72 -12.56 -18.52
N GLN A 370 -0.16 -13.02 -19.42
CA GLN A 370 -1.42 -12.32 -19.70
C GLN A 370 -2.34 -12.29 -18.48
N LYS A 371 -2.44 -13.39 -17.73
CA LYS A 371 -3.19 -13.46 -16.48
C LYS A 371 -2.67 -12.47 -15.45
N ALA A 372 -1.36 -12.42 -15.23
CA ALA A 372 -0.73 -11.52 -14.28
C ALA A 372 -1.02 -10.04 -14.64
N LYS A 373 -0.83 -9.66 -15.90
CA LYS A 373 -1.15 -8.32 -16.41
C LYS A 373 -2.63 -7.98 -16.25
N ASN A 374 -3.53 -8.89 -16.59
CA ASN A 374 -4.98 -8.69 -16.46
C ASN A 374 -5.42 -8.55 -15.00
N SER A 375 -4.82 -9.33 -14.09
CA SER A 375 -5.11 -9.25 -12.67
C SER A 375 -4.69 -7.90 -12.09
N THR A 376 -3.47 -7.45 -12.40
CA THR A 376 -2.97 -6.12 -12.00
C THR A 376 -3.85 -5.01 -12.56
N ARG A 377 -4.18 -5.08 -13.86
CA ARG A 377 -5.06 -4.12 -14.52
C ARG A 377 -6.44 -4.06 -13.84
N ARG A 378 -7.06 -5.22 -13.61
CA ARG A 378 -8.37 -5.29 -12.96
C ARG A 378 -8.36 -4.64 -11.59
N SER A 379 -7.39 -5.00 -10.75
CA SER A 379 -7.27 -4.46 -9.39
C SER A 379 -7.08 -2.94 -9.41
N PHE A 380 -6.22 -2.44 -10.28
CA PHE A 380 -5.98 -1.00 -10.43
C PHE A 380 -7.23 -0.25 -10.90
N ILE A 381 -7.89 -0.72 -11.97
CA ILE A 381 -9.12 -0.08 -12.49
C ILE A 381 -10.26 -0.13 -11.46
N SER A 382 -10.41 -1.25 -10.73
CA SER A 382 -11.40 -1.33 -9.65
C SER A 382 -11.15 -0.30 -8.54
N GLY A 383 -9.89 -0.06 -8.19
CA GLY A 383 -9.53 1.01 -7.26
C GLY A 383 -9.92 2.40 -7.76
N LEU A 384 -9.77 2.66 -9.07
CA LEU A 384 -10.12 3.96 -9.66
C LEU A 384 -11.64 4.26 -9.69
N GLN A 385 -12.50 3.29 -9.42
CA GLN A 385 -13.94 3.53 -9.29
C GLN A 385 -14.29 4.32 -8.03
N SER A 386 -13.48 4.22 -6.98
CA SER A 386 -13.64 4.98 -5.75
C SER A 386 -13.00 6.35 -5.85
N SER A 387 -13.77 7.42 -5.60
CA SER A 387 -13.24 8.80 -5.52
C SER A 387 -12.16 8.91 -4.45
N LEU A 388 -12.33 8.23 -3.31
CA LEU A 388 -11.34 8.18 -2.25
C LEU A 388 -10.03 7.52 -2.70
N LEU A 389 -10.10 6.33 -3.30
CA LEU A 389 -8.88 5.64 -3.75
C LEU A 389 -8.17 6.39 -4.88
N ARG A 390 -8.90 7.11 -5.75
CA ARG A 390 -8.30 8.02 -6.72
C ARG A 390 -7.54 9.15 -6.01
N ALA A 391 -8.17 9.80 -5.02
CA ALA A 391 -7.55 10.90 -4.27
C ALA A 391 -6.26 10.43 -3.57
N ILE A 392 -6.31 9.31 -2.85
CA ILE A 392 -5.15 8.72 -2.17
C ILE A 392 -4.04 8.37 -3.17
N THR A 393 -4.39 7.69 -4.28
CA THR A 393 -3.41 7.22 -5.27
C THR A 393 -2.69 8.38 -5.96
N ILE A 394 -3.44 9.42 -6.37
CA ILE A 394 -2.86 10.60 -6.99
C ILE A 394 -1.93 11.33 -6.01
N GLY A 395 -2.39 11.55 -4.77
CA GLY A 395 -1.59 12.17 -3.72
C GLY A 395 -0.30 11.40 -3.43
N GLN A 396 -0.39 10.07 -3.36
CA GLN A 396 0.79 9.21 -3.20
C GLN A 396 1.77 9.36 -4.37
N TYR A 397 1.31 9.32 -5.61
CA TYR A 397 2.19 9.46 -6.78
C TYR A 397 2.81 10.87 -6.88
N ALA A 398 2.05 11.90 -6.51
CA ALA A 398 2.56 13.25 -6.41
C ALA A 398 3.70 13.36 -5.40
N VAL A 399 3.57 12.72 -4.23
CA VAL A 399 4.57 12.75 -3.15
C VAL A 399 5.74 11.81 -3.41
N TYR A 400 5.48 10.56 -3.87
CA TYR A 400 6.53 9.56 -4.05
C TYR A 400 7.43 9.87 -5.25
N TYR A 401 6.82 10.20 -6.37
CA TYR A 401 7.49 10.25 -7.67
C TYR A 401 7.47 11.64 -8.30
N ASN A 402 6.85 12.62 -7.64
CA ASN A 402 6.58 13.94 -8.22
C ASN A 402 5.83 13.84 -9.57
N ASP A 403 5.04 12.80 -9.74
CA ASP A 403 4.34 12.47 -10.99
C ASP A 403 2.90 11.98 -10.72
N PRO A 404 1.93 12.88 -10.51
CA PRO A 404 0.52 12.49 -10.35
C PRO A 404 -0.04 11.81 -11.61
N ASN A 405 0.55 12.05 -12.80
CA ASN A 405 0.11 11.43 -14.04
C ASN A 405 0.43 9.92 -14.13
N LEU A 406 1.19 9.39 -13.16
CA LEU A 406 1.41 7.96 -13.06
C LEU A 406 0.07 7.17 -12.93
N ILE A 407 -0.99 7.82 -12.42
CA ILE A 407 -2.34 7.22 -12.40
C ILE A 407 -2.83 6.84 -13.81
N ASN A 408 -2.39 7.54 -14.84
CA ASN A 408 -2.74 7.28 -16.24
C ASN A 408 -1.73 6.39 -16.97
N THR A 409 -0.46 6.35 -16.53
CA THR A 409 0.63 5.70 -17.27
C THR A 409 1.12 4.39 -16.67
N ARG A 410 0.76 4.09 -15.41
CA ARG A 410 1.22 2.88 -14.69
C ARG A 410 0.86 1.59 -15.41
N LEU A 411 -0.36 1.51 -15.94
CA LEU A 411 -0.82 0.30 -16.65
C LEU A 411 -0.05 0.04 -17.94
N ASP A 412 0.42 1.08 -18.62
CA ASP A 412 1.24 0.93 -19.83
C ASP A 412 2.61 0.33 -19.47
N LYS A 413 3.19 0.73 -18.32
CA LYS A 413 4.43 0.16 -17.80
C LYS A 413 4.28 -1.32 -17.45
N VAL A 414 3.16 -1.72 -16.83
CA VAL A 414 2.84 -3.13 -16.58
C VAL A 414 2.62 -3.89 -17.90
N ALA A 415 1.92 -3.29 -18.86
CA ALA A 415 1.65 -3.90 -20.15
C ALA A 415 2.92 -4.15 -20.96
N ALA A 416 3.93 -3.30 -20.83
CA ALA A 416 5.22 -3.42 -21.52
C ALA A 416 6.11 -4.56 -21.01
N VAL A 417 5.87 -5.12 -19.80
CA VAL A 417 6.68 -6.22 -19.25
C VAL A 417 6.63 -7.43 -20.14
N THR A 418 7.79 -8.01 -20.46
CA THR A 418 7.94 -9.22 -21.29
C THR A 418 8.25 -10.47 -20.45
N LYS A 419 8.24 -11.65 -21.05
CA LYS A 419 8.66 -12.91 -20.40
C LYS A 419 10.15 -12.87 -20.05
N GLU A 420 10.93 -12.27 -20.93
CA GLU A 420 12.37 -12.06 -20.77
C GLU A 420 12.67 -11.13 -19.58
N ASP A 421 11.86 -10.09 -19.38
CA ASP A 421 11.97 -9.22 -18.22
C ASP A 421 11.71 -9.99 -16.91
N VAL A 422 10.68 -10.83 -16.88
CA VAL A 422 10.36 -11.67 -15.72
C VAL A 422 11.52 -12.62 -15.41
N GLN A 423 12.09 -13.28 -16.43
CA GLN A 423 13.24 -14.17 -16.26
C GLN A 423 14.49 -13.41 -15.81
N ARG A 424 14.75 -12.25 -16.40
CA ARG A 424 15.87 -11.38 -16.08
C ARG A 424 15.84 -10.93 -14.60
N VAL A 425 14.69 -10.46 -14.13
CA VAL A 425 14.58 -10.01 -12.72
C VAL A 425 14.61 -11.19 -11.73
N ALA A 426 14.10 -12.37 -12.10
CA ALA A 426 14.27 -13.58 -11.29
C ALA A 426 15.75 -13.92 -11.11
N ASN A 427 16.54 -13.91 -12.18
CA ASN A 427 17.98 -14.15 -12.13
C ASN A 427 18.75 -13.08 -11.34
N LYS A 428 18.31 -11.83 -11.42
CA LYS A 428 19.00 -10.70 -10.79
C LYS A 428 18.75 -10.59 -9.30
N TYR A 429 17.50 -10.79 -8.87
CA TYR A 429 17.08 -10.47 -7.49
C TYR A 429 16.80 -11.70 -6.62
N LEU A 430 16.28 -12.82 -7.19
CA LEU A 430 15.92 -14.00 -6.40
C LEU A 430 17.11 -14.96 -6.26
N VAL A 431 18.23 -14.44 -5.77
CA VAL A 431 19.50 -15.18 -5.60
C VAL A 431 19.79 -15.44 -4.13
N ASP A 432 20.54 -16.49 -3.84
CA ASP A 432 20.83 -16.95 -2.48
C ASP A 432 21.48 -15.85 -1.63
N THR A 433 22.42 -15.12 -2.22
CA THR A 433 23.13 -14.04 -1.50
C THR A 433 22.22 -12.85 -1.15
N ASN A 434 21.07 -12.71 -1.79
CA ASN A 434 20.08 -11.64 -1.56
C ASN A 434 18.90 -12.09 -0.70
N ARG A 435 18.89 -13.34 -0.25
CA ARG A 435 17.77 -13.95 0.47
C ARG A 435 17.84 -13.68 1.96
N THR A 436 16.69 -13.33 2.53
CA THR A 436 16.44 -13.28 3.98
C THR A 436 15.36 -14.28 4.34
N VAL A 437 15.62 -15.13 5.33
CA VAL A 437 14.72 -16.21 5.77
C VAL A 437 14.43 -16.04 7.25
N VAL A 438 13.16 -16.03 7.61
CA VAL A 438 12.72 -16.13 9.01
C VAL A 438 11.81 -17.35 9.13
N ILE A 439 12.15 -18.24 10.04
CA ILE A 439 11.35 -19.42 10.35
C ILE A 439 10.71 -19.20 11.71
N THR A 440 9.38 -19.25 11.75
CA THR A 440 8.64 -19.22 13.01
C THR A 440 8.22 -20.62 13.39
N MET A 441 8.64 -21.06 14.58
CA MET A 441 8.26 -22.34 15.15
C MET A 441 7.29 -22.17 16.30
N PRO A 442 6.17 -22.91 16.33
CA PRO A 442 5.28 -22.92 17.50
C PRO A 442 6.03 -23.40 18.74
N LYS A 443 5.97 -22.60 19.79
CA LYS A 443 6.49 -23.04 21.10
C LYS A 443 5.42 -23.83 21.84
N ALA A 444 5.73 -25.05 22.26
CA ALA A 444 4.82 -25.85 23.09
C ALA A 444 4.47 -25.07 24.36
N LYS A 445 3.17 -24.85 24.62
CA LYS A 445 2.74 -24.31 25.92
C LYS A 445 3.22 -25.27 26.99
N ALA A 446 3.96 -24.77 27.98
CA ALA A 446 4.30 -25.55 29.16
C ALA A 446 3.00 -26.18 29.71
N LYS A 447 2.95 -27.49 29.87
CA LYS A 447 1.82 -28.13 30.53
C LYS A 447 1.72 -27.51 31.92
N VAL A 448 0.66 -26.76 32.17
CA VAL A 448 0.31 -26.36 33.55
C VAL A 448 0.12 -27.68 34.30
N ALA A 449 1.04 -28.01 35.18
CA ALA A 449 0.88 -29.14 36.08
C ALA A 449 -0.38 -28.87 36.89
N THR A 450 -1.47 -29.55 36.57
CA THR A 450 -2.64 -29.61 37.45
C THR A 450 -2.16 -30.23 38.72
N ALA A 451 -1.94 -29.42 39.74
CA ALA A 451 -1.76 -29.90 41.09
C ALA A 451 -3.04 -30.67 41.47
N SER A 452 -2.97 -32.01 41.35
CA SER A 452 -3.96 -32.87 41.91
C SER A 452 -3.80 -32.77 43.43
N GLY A 453 -4.59 -31.87 44.04
CA GLY A 453 -4.76 -31.84 45.49
C GLY A 453 -5.40 -33.14 45.93
N GLN A 454 -4.72 -33.83 46.82
CA GLN A 454 -5.31 -34.81 47.72
C GLN A 454 -6.11 -34.07 48.81
#